data_fd7306240720bad26b2ac56d94ed493e
#
_entry.id   fd7306240720bad26b2ac56d94ed493e
#
_cell.length_a   1.000
_cell.length_b   1.000
_cell.length_c   1.000
_cell.angle_alpha   90.00
_cell.angle_beta   90.00
_cell.angle_gamma   90.00
#
_symmetry.space_group_name_H-M   'P 1'
#
loop_
_entity.id
_entity.type
_entity.pdbx_description
1 polymer ?
#
loop_
_entity_poly.entity_id
_entity_poly.type
_entity_poly.pdbx_seq_one_letter_code
_entity_poly.pdbx_strand_id
1 'polypeptide(L)' 'MLDATGLNCPLPLLRAKKTLAGMSAGEVMQVHATDPGSVRDFEAFAKQTGNELLDSTEVDGKFLFVLRKG' A
#
# COMPACT_ATOMS: atom_id res chain seq x y z
N MET A 1 5.94 6.34 6.81
CA MET A 1 4.52 6.31 6.43
C MET A 1 4.33 7.03 5.10
N LEU A 2 3.49 6.50 4.23
CA LEU A 2 3.15 7.12 2.94
C LEU A 2 1.71 7.61 3.00
N ASP A 3 1.52 8.91 2.77
CA ASP A 3 0.19 9.50 2.71
C ASP A 3 -0.26 9.59 1.25
N ALA A 4 -1.23 8.76 0.88
CA ALA A 4 -1.83 8.73 -0.44
C ALA A 4 -3.31 9.11 -0.40
N THR A 5 -3.74 9.80 0.67
CA THR A 5 -5.12 10.26 0.78
C THR A 5 -5.45 11.26 -0.31
N GLY A 6 -6.68 11.20 -0.80
CA GLY A 6 -7.12 12.07 -1.90
C GLY A 6 -6.70 11.62 -3.29
N LEU A 7 -5.86 10.59 -3.40
CA LEU A 7 -5.43 10.07 -4.69
C LEU A 7 -6.38 8.94 -5.14
N ASN A 8 -6.64 8.90 -6.44
CA ASN A 8 -7.48 7.86 -7.04
C ASN A 8 -6.62 6.71 -7.55
N CYS A 9 -7.20 5.51 -7.59
CA CYS A 9 -6.57 4.33 -8.18
C CYS A 9 -6.13 4.65 -9.63
N PRO A 10 -4.91 4.28 -10.04
CA PRO A 10 -3.93 3.47 -9.33
C PRO A 10 -2.82 4.28 -8.62
N LEU A 11 -3.02 5.57 -8.38
CA LEU A 11 -1.97 6.43 -7.84
C LEU A 11 -1.45 6.01 -6.46
N PRO A 12 -2.28 5.58 -5.51
CA PRO A 12 -1.75 5.11 -4.24
C PRO A 12 -0.77 3.96 -4.41
N LEU A 13 -1.09 3.02 -5.29
CA LEU A 13 -0.24 1.87 -5.56
C LEU A 13 1.07 2.28 -6.23
N LEU A 14 1.01 3.19 -7.19
CA LEU A 14 2.20 3.67 -7.88
C LEU A 14 3.17 4.36 -6.91
N ARG A 15 2.65 5.15 -6.00
CA ARG A 15 3.48 5.79 -4.98
C ARG A 15 4.09 4.78 -4.02
N ALA A 16 3.32 3.77 -3.64
CA ALA A 16 3.82 2.69 -2.79
C ALA A 16 4.93 1.91 -3.48
N LYS A 17 4.77 1.59 -4.75
CA LYS A 17 5.81 0.91 -5.53
C LYS A 17 7.11 1.69 -5.53
N LYS A 18 7.03 2.99 -5.76
CA LYS A 18 8.21 3.85 -5.80
C LYS A 18 8.91 3.88 -4.44
N THR A 19 8.14 3.98 -3.36
CA THR A 19 8.68 4.00 -2.00
C THR A 19 9.34 2.65 -1.66
N LEU A 20 8.67 1.54 -1.98
CA LEU A 20 9.19 0.20 -1.71
C LEU A 20 10.49 -0.08 -2.47
N ALA A 21 10.63 0.46 -3.68
CA ALA A 21 11.85 0.27 -4.46
C ALA A 21 13.09 0.81 -3.77
N GLY A 22 12.93 1.83 -2.92
CA GLY A 22 14.03 2.39 -2.14
C GLY A 22 14.22 1.77 -0.76
N MET A 23 13.41 0.76 -0.42
CA MET A 23 13.47 0.12 0.89
C MET A 23 14.29 -1.17 0.83
N SER A 24 14.85 -1.55 1.98
CA SER A 24 15.54 -2.83 2.13
C SER A 24 14.57 -3.94 2.49
N ALA A 25 14.92 -5.18 2.12
CA ALA A 25 14.10 -6.34 2.46
C ALA A 25 13.85 -6.41 3.96
N GLY A 26 12.61 -6.65 4.35
CA GLY A 26 12.20 -6.72 5.75
C GLY A 26 11.71 -5.41 6.33
N GLU A 27 11.93 -4.29 5.66
CA GLU A 27 11.41 -3.01 6.12
C GLU A 27 9.90 -2.94 5.94
N VAL A 28 9.24 -2.27 6.87
CA VAL A 28 7.78 -2.15 6.91
C VAL A 28 7.37 -0.72 6.60
N MET A 29 6.32 -0.58 5.79
CA MET A 29 5.76 0.69 5.40
C MET A 29 4.26 0.72 5.66
N GLN A 30 3.75 1.87 6.09
CA GLN A 30 2.31 2.12 6.20
C GLN A 30 1.87 3.04 5.07
N VAL A 31 0.73 2.71 4.46
CA VAL A 31 0.13 3.53 3.40
C VAL A 31 -1.28 3.93 3.83
N HIS A 32 -1.57 5.21 3.76
CA HIS A 32 -2.91 5.74 4.00
C HIS A 32 -3.53 6.14 2.67
N ALA A 33 -4.73 5.64 2.39
CA ALA A 33 -5.43 5.94 1.15
C ALA A 33 -6.92 6.14 1.42
N THR A 34 -7.62 6.78 0.48
CA THR A 34 -9.06 7.02 0.58
C THR A 34 -9.84 6.39 -0.57
N ASP A 35 -9.17 5.87 -1.60
CA ASP A 35 -9.83 5.24 -2.72
C ASP A 35 -10.13 3.76 -2.43
N PRO A 36 -11.41 3.33 -2.49
CA PRO A 36 -11.77 1.92 -2.24
C PRO A 36 -11.09 0.91 -3.17
N GLY A 37 -10.75 1.33 -4.39
CA GLY A 37 -10.03 0.47 -5.33
C GLY A 37 -8.65 0.07 -4.88
N SER A 38 -8.07 0.81 -3.93
CA SER A 38 -6.73 0.52 -3.40
C SER A 38 -6.65 -0.84 -2.72
N VAL A 39 -7.73 -1.32 -2.12
CA VAL A 39 -7.73 -2.62 -1.44
C VAL A 39 -7.34 -3.73 -2.41
N ARG A 40 -8.01 -3.81 -3.55
CA ARG A 40 -7.71 -4.80 -4.60
C ARG A 40 -6.31 -4.63 -5.15
N ASP A 41 -5.93 -3.38 -5.40
CA ASP A 41 -4.63 -3.08 -6.00
C ASP A 41 -3.49 -3.55 -5.10
N PHE A 42 -3.58 -3.29 -3.81
CA PHE A 42 -2.52 -3.70 -2.88
C PHE A 42 -2.50 -5.21 -2.66
N GLU A 43 -3.66 -5.86 -2.64
CA GLU A 43 -3.71 -7.32 -2.55
C GLU A 43 -3.04 -7.98 -3.76
N ALA A 44 -3.38 -7.53 -4.96
CA ALA A 44 -2.79 -8.05 -6.19
C ALA A 44 -1.29 -7.77 -6.25
N PHE A 45 -0.89 -6.56 -5.87
CA PHE A 45 0.51 -6.16 -5.87
C PHE A 45 1.34 -7.06 -4.95
N ALA A 46 0.86 -7.33 -3.74
CA ALA A 46 1.57 -8.18 -2.79
C ALA A 46 1.77 -9.59 -3.35
N LYS A 47 0.74 -10.15 -3.98
CA LYS A 47 0.83 -11.48 -4.58
C LYS A 47 1.81 -11.53 -5.75
N GLN A 48 1.88 -10.48 -6.55
CA GLN A 48 2.69 -10.46 -7.76
C GLN A 48 4.16 -10.17 -7.51
N THR A 49 4.48 -9.47 -6.45
CA THR A 49 5.83 -8.94 -6.23
C THR A 49 6.59 -9.59 -5.09
N GLY A 50 5.95 -10.46 -4.31
CA GLY A 50 6.60 -11.07 -3.16
C GLY A 50 6.70 -10.16 -1.94
N ASN A 51 6.19 -8.94 -2.00
CA ASN A 51 6.04 -8.09 -0.82
C ASN A 51 4.85 -8.60 -0.01
N GLU A 52 4.88 -8.44 1.31
CA GLU A 52 3.79 -8.89 2.16
C GLU A 52 2.84 -7.76 2.50
N LEU A 53 1.55 -8.01 2.33
CA LEU A 53 0.50 -7.15 2.89
C LEU A 53 0.17 -7.67 4.28
N LEU A 54 0.74 -7.04 5.29
CA LEU A 54 0.61 -7.49 6.68
C LEU A 54 -0.74 -7.14 7.27
N ASP A 55 -1.31 -6.02 6.86
CA ASP A 55 -2.60 -5.56 7.37
C ASP A 55 -3.30 -4.69 6.35
N SER A 56 -4.63 -4.73 6.38
CA SER A 56 -5.47 -3.93 5.51
C SER A 56 -6.76 -3.64 6.30
N THR A 57 -6.91 -2.40 6.74
CA THR A 57 -8.07 -1.98 7.55
C THR A 57 -8.70 -0.74 6.96
N GLU A 58 -9.98 -0.56 7.28
CA GLU A 58 -10.74 0.63 6.89
C GLU A 58 -11.39 1.24 8.13
N VAL A 59 -11.23 2.57 8.29
CA VAL A 59 -11.91 3.34 9.35
C VAL A 59 -12.42 4.64 8.73
N ASP A 60 -13.73 4.82 8.74
CA ASP A 60 -14.38 6.06 8.26
C ASP A 60 -13.95 6.47 6.86
N GLY A 61 -13.92 5.52 5.92
CA GLY A 61 -13.56 5.80 4.53
C GLY A 61 -12.08 5.95 4.28
N LYS A 62 -11.25 5.78 5.29
CA LYS A 62 -9.80 5.79 5.16
C LYS A 62 -9.26 4.38 5.25
N PHE A 63 -8.36 4.03 4.34
CA PHE A 63 -7.76 2.71 4.28
C PHE A 63 -6.32 2.77 4.77
N LEU A 64 -5.95 1.85 5.65
CA LEU A 64 -4.58 1.71 6.11
C LEU A 64 -4.04 0.37 5.63
N PHE A 65 -2.93 0.41 4.92
CA PHE A 65 -2.22 -0.78 4.47
C PHE A 65 -0.85 -0.82 5.12
N VAL A 66 -0.47 -1.99 5.62
CA VAL A 66 0.87 -2.22 6.18
C VAL A 66 1.57 -3.24 5.29
N LEU A 67 2.67 -2.84 4.69
CA LEU A 67 3.41 -3.64 3.72
C LEU A 67 4.82 -3.88 4.21
N ARG A 68 5.32 -5.11 4.02
CA ARG A 68 6.71 -5.44 4.27
C ARG A 68 7.42 -5.74 2.96
N LYS A 69 8.59 -5.11 2.78
CA LYS A 69 9.43 -5.32 1.60
C LYS A 69 9.95 -6.76 1.57
N GLY A 70 9.68 -7.45 0.47
CA GLY A 70 10.15 -8.81 0.26
C GLY A 70 11.54 -8.92 -0.31
#